data_a0f486aefd43230f5211da8014757fc2
#
_entry.id   a0f486aefd43230f5211da8014757fc2
#
_cell.length_a   1.000
_cell.length_b   1.000
_cell.length_c   1.000
_cell.angle_alpha   90.00
_cell.angle_beta   90.00
_cell.angle_gamma   90.00
#
_symmetry.space_group_name_H-M   'P 1'
#
loop_
_entity.id
_entity.type
_entity.pdbx_description
1 polymer ?
#
loop_
_entity_poly.entity_id
_entity_poly.type
_entity_poly.pdbx_seq_one_letter_code
_entity_poly.pdbx_strand_id
1 'polypeptide(L)'
;MEDRNRITRLHTLLVVCLVLFAVLLGRMVYLQLWRGDYYAKQSDGNRLRQSRILAPRGIIYDSEGKELVNNLPGYAVVLQKQSSYKPETLQRLSNLLQMPVEEINAKIKASENFYEPIMLKNNLDQQMVTKIEEQRRYMPEVMLSVQPIRNYPYHELAVHALGYVGEVSSYEIEQGLFKNISQGSLVGKGGLEKSYDKYLRGEDGAFMEEVDVAGNVVKHYDSVQPVPGKNLKLTIDYELQKELETFTDKHLAFLRSSGIAPGARAAAVVAIDPRNGAVRAMVSRPVYDPNWFVHGISSKNWNSINNDPNYPMNNKVISGEYPPGSTFKIVTGSAAFELKKVGLNEPIFDGGFHPMVPTMGNAGGEVLGWLTFIKALAMSDNVYFYELGYRVGIDNIEKYAHIFGFGERTGIDLEGESKGLVASKKVKREIWDEDWRLGDTFNAAIGQGFNLTTPIQLSVMLSIVANGGTKYQPYLVDSIINSDGSLFEKPKRAEGKHIDVSQQTIDYIRMGMSATTQEGGTASYFAGLPKPIAGKTGTAENSHGRDHGLFVAYGPVDDPELVVVCIVEQGGFGSVAAGPIVYKAFEEFFQEKGYMPRPDKAAPKKDTIQ
;
A
#
# COMPACT_ATOMS: atom_id res chain seq x y z
N MET A 1 5.36 -0.17 101.75
CA MET A 1 4.90 -1.03 100.62
C MET A 1 4.59 -0.24 99.32
N GLU A 2 4.17 0.99 99.46
CA GLU A 2 3.82 1.84 98.25
C GLU A 2 5.03 2.19 97.38
N ASP A 3 6.13 2.52 97.91
CA ASP A 3 7.36 2.89 97.19
C ASP A 3 7.93 1.71 96.36
N ARG A 4 7.82 0.51 96.89
CA ARG A 4 8.29 -0.68 96.20
C ARG A 4 7.40 -1.00 94.94
N ASN A 5 6.11 -0.75 95.02
CA ASN A 5 5.16 -0.89 93.91
C ASN A 5 5.36 0.21 92.83
N ARG A 6 5.75 1.42 93.25
CA ARG A 6 6.08 2.52 92.31
C ARG A 6 7.34 2.21 91.53
N ILE A 7 8.40 1.75 92.16
CA ILE A 7 9.67 1.37 91.52
C ILE A 7 9.45 0.20 90.55
N THR A 8 8.64 -0.82 90.92
CA THR A 8 8.34 -1.96 90.06
C THR A 8 7.55 -1.51 88.84
N ARG A 9 6.53 -0.63 88.97
CA ARG A 9 5.79 -0.06 87.84
C ARG A 9 6.69 0.77 86.88
N LEU A 10 7.63 1.56 87.45
CA LEU A 10 8.61 2.31 86.62
C LEU A 10 9.54 1.38 85.81
N HIS A 11 10.05 0.31 86.47
CA HIS A 11 10.86 -0.69 85.74
C HIS A 11 10.07 -1.41 84.70
N THR A 12 8.80 -1.78 84.94
CA THR A 12 7.96 -2.40 83.95
C THR A 12 7.70 -1.44 82.75
N LEU A 13 7.42 -0.18 83.01
CA LEU A 13 7.27 0.86 82.00
C LEU A 13 8.53 1.05 81.15
N LEU A 14 9.69 1.09 81.80
CA LEU A 14 11.00 1.20 81.16
C LEU A 14 11.27 0.00 80.22
N VAL A 15 10.99 -1.23 80.71
CA VAL A 15 11.16 -2.44 79.90
C VAL A 15 10.20 -2.42 78.67
N VAL A 16 8.92 -2.02 78.85
CA VAL A 16 7.97 -1.88 77.74
C VAL A 16 8.47 -0.85 76.73
N CYS A 17 8.95 0.32 77.18
CA CYS A 17 9.50 1.34 76.29
C CYS A 17 10.76 0.83 75.55
N LEU A 18 11.65 0.10 76.19
CA LEU A 18 12.82 -0.50 75.53
C LEU A 18 12.44 -1.56 74.48
N VAL A 19 11.45 -2.38 74.75
CA VAL A 19 10.94 -3.37 73.83
C VAL A 19 10.30 -2.66 72.60
N LEU A 20 9.48 -1.65 72.80
CA LEU A 20 8.88 -0.87 71.72
C LEU A 20 9.97 -0.17 70.90
N PHE A 21 10.99 0.40 71.53
CA PHE A 21 12.12 1.02 70.86
C PHE A 21 12.94 0.02 70.06
N ALA A 22 13.17 -1.19 70.55
CA ALA A 22 13.85 -2.27 69.85
C ALA A 22 13.07 -2.75 68.62
N VAL A 23 11.71 -2.83 68.72
CA VAL A 23 10.86 -3.15 67.59
C VAL A 23 10.92 -2.05 66.52
N LEU A 24 10.88 -0.79 66.91
CA LEU A 24 11.01 0.34 65.98
C LEU A 24 12.39 0.35 65.29
N LEU A 25 13.48 0.13 66.06
CA LEU A 25 14.84 0.01 65.53
C LEU A 25 14.94 -1.17 64.52
N GLY A 26 14.44 -2.34 64.91
CA GLY A 26 14.39 -3.50 64.03
C GLY A 26 13.61 -3.23 62.73
N ARG A 27 12.50 -2.49 62.84
CA ARG A 27 11.72 -2.07 61.67
C ARG A 27 12.47 -1.06 60.81
N MET A 28 13.18 -0.10 61.40
CA MET A 28 14.00 0.85 60.67
C MET A 28 15.19 0.18 59.95
N VAL A 29 15.87 -0.76 60.57
CA VAL A 29 16.92 -1.58 59.97
C VAL A 29 16.38 -2.38 58.80
N TYR A 30 15.22 -3.02 58.96
CA TYR A 30 14.55 -3.76 57.88
C TYR A 30 14.21 -2.84 56.69
N LEU A 31 13.65 -1.66 56.92
CA LEU A 31 13.25 -0.71 55.89
C LEU A 31 14.45 -0.08 55.18
N GLN A 32 15.54 0.25 55.95
CA GLN A 32 16.69 0.94 55.40
C GLN A 32 17.74 0.02 54.77
N LEU A 33 18.02 -1.13 55.41
CA LEU A 33 19.07 -2.05 54.93
C LEU A 33 18.53 -3.18 54.06
N TRP A 34 17.40 -3.79 54.40
CA TRP A 34 16.86 -4.93 53.65
C TRP A 34 15.94 -4.53 52.48
N ARG A 35 15.18 -3.47 52.67
CA ARG A 35 14.26 -2.92 51.64
C ARG A 35 14.67 -1.54 51.14
N GLY A 36 15.86 -1.05 51.51
CA GLY A 36 16.33 0.28 51.14
C GLY A 36 16.34 0.51 49.63
N ASP A 37 16.92 -0.42 48.89
CA ASP A 37 16.95 -0.35 47.40
C ASP A 37 15.58 -0.36 46.75
N TYR A 38 14.65 -1.11 47.35
CA TYR A 38 13.26 -1.14 46.86
C TYR A 38 12.57 0.22 47.04
N TYR A 39 12.69 0.80 48.26
CA TYR A 39 12.08 2.11 48.52
C TYR A 39 12.81 3.25 47.83
N ALA A 40 14.13 3.15 47.65
CA ALA A 40 14.89 4.11 46.84
C ALA A 40 14.43 4.11 45.41
N LYS A 41 14.29 2.93 44.76
CA LYS A 41 13.74 2.82 43.41
C LYS A 41 12.32 3.35 43.31
N GLN A 42 11.48 3.10 44.30
CA GLN A 42 10.11 3.61 44.33
C GLN A 42 10.07 5.14 44.53
N SER A 43 10.98 5.68 45.35
CA SER A 43 11.14 7.14 45.53
C SER A 43 11.65 7.81 44.25
N ASP A 44 12.64 7.21 43.58
CA ASP A 44 13.16 7.72 42.33
C ASP A 44 12.08 7.63 41.23
N GLY A 45 11.29 6.55 41.15
CA GLY A 45 10.16 6.43 40.29
C GLY A 45 9.06 7.48 40.53
N ASN A 46 8.88 7.95 41.77
CA ASN A 46 7.91 9.00 42.08
C ASN A 46 8.46 10.42 41.84
N ARG A 47 9.78 10.60 41.80
CA ARG A 47 10.47 11.88 41.65
C ARG A 47 10.91 12.15 40.21
N LEU A 48 11.33 11.09 39.51
CA LEU A 48 11.83 11.16 38.13
C LEU A 48 10.70 10.93 37.15
N ARG A 49 10.43 11.92 36.33
CA ARG A 49 9.49 11.87 35.23
C ARG A 49 10.24 11.68 33.92
N GLN A 50 9.89 10.67 33.16
CA GLN A 50 10.38 10.47 31.82
C GLN A 50 9.32 10.93 30.81
N SER A 51 9.65 11.97 30.03
CA SER A 51 8.81 12.45 28.94
C SER A 51 9.39 11.98 27.62
N ARG A 52 8.54 11.39 26.76
CA ARG A 52 8.91 10.86 25.47
C ARG A 52 9.07 11.97 24.44
N ILE A 53 10.11 11.93 23.64
CA ILE A 53 10.35 12.80 22.49
C ILE A 53 10.12 11.95 21.25
N LEU A 54 9.04 12.21 20.49
CA LEU A 54 8.72 11.41 19.33
C LEU A 54 9.77 11.59 18.23
N ALA A 55 10.24 10.48 17.68
CA ALA A 55 11.12 10.50 16.52
C ALA A 55 10.35 10.88 15.25
N PRO A 56 10.89 11.76 14.40
CA PRO A 56 10.32 11.97 13.09
C PRO A 56 10.43 10.67 12.26
N ARG A 57 9.33 10.33 11.60
CA ARG A 57 9.26 9.17 10.73
C ARG A 57 10.05 9.45 9.44
N GLY A 58 10.69 8.45 8.86
CA GLY A 58 11.48 8.59 7.64
C GLY A 58 10.67 9.17 6.47
N ILE A 59 11.31 9.95 5.61
CA ILE A 59 10.72 10.56 4.42
C ILE A 59 10.66 9.51 3.31
N ILE A 60 9.62 9.58 2.46
CA ILE A 60 9.52 8.73 1.27
C ILE A 60 9.69 9.62 0.05
N TYR A 61 10.71 9.30 -0.76
CA TYR A 61 11.06 10.01 -1.99
C TYR A 61 10.66 9.19 -3.22
N ASP A 62 10.37 9.88 -4.30
CA ASP A 62 10.26 9.27 -5.62
C ASP A 62 11.65 8.89 -6.19
N SER A 63 11.68 8.46 -7.46
CA SER A 63 12.90 8.06 -8.16
C SER A 63 13.92 9.21 -8.36
N GLU A 64 13.45 10.46 -8.40
CA GLU A 64 14.25 11.65 -8.62
C GLU A 64 14.60 12.42 -7.31
N GLY A 65 14.07 11.98 -6.17
CA GLY A 65 14.30 12.60 -4.87
C GLY A 65 13.23 13.60 -4.44
N LYS A 66 12.07 13.61 -5.08
CA LYS A 66 10.93 14.42 -4.69
C LYS A 66 10.24 13.79 -3.48
N GLU A 67 9.93 14.59 -2.46
CA GLU A 67 9.23 14.12 -1.27
C GLU A 67 7.78 13.76 -1.58
N LEU A 68 7.45 12.48 -1.52
CA LEU A 68 6.07 12.00 -1.64
C LEU A 68 5.35 11.97 -0.29
N VAL A 69 6.08 11.70 0.77
CA VAL A 69 5.57 11.70 2.16
C VAL A 69 6.63 12.27 3.07
N ASN A 70 6.26 13.24 3.91
CA ASN A 70 7.17 13.89 4.85
C ASN A 70 6.54 14.09 6.24
N ASN A 71 7.16 14.90 7.09
CA ASN A 71 6.61 15.25 8.39
C ASN A 71 6.56 16.78 8.51
N LEU A 72 5.45 17.28 9.03
CA LEU A 72 5.29 18.69 9.40
C LEU A 72 5.41 18.86 10.91
N PRO A 73 5.99 19.95 11.40
CA PRO A 73 5.90 20.28 12.82
C PRO A 73 4.44 20.63 13.16
N GLY A 74 3.88 19.93 14.12
CA GLY A 74 2.53 20.19 14.58
C GLY A 74 2.49 20.36 16.10
N TYR A 75 1.47 21.06 16.60
CA TYR A 75 1.24 21.23 18.01
C TYR A 75 0.24 20.20 18.52
N ALA A 76 0.55 19.61 19.68
CA ALA A 76 -0.35 18.73 20.41
C ALA A 76 -0.65 19.31 21.79
N VAL A 77 -1.89 19.14 22.25
CA VAL A 77 -2.24 19.37 23.66
C VAL A 77 -1.99 18.10 24.42
N VAL A 78 -1.12 18.22 25.40
CA VAL A 78 -0.85 17.16 26.36
C VAL A 78 -1.27 17.59 27.77
N LEU A 79 -1.91 16.69 28.47
CA LEU A 79 -2.34 16.90 29.85
C LEU A 79 -1.36 16.17 30.77
N GLN A 80 -0.73 16.90 31.65
CA GLN A 80 0.14 16.33 32.68
C GLN A 80 -0.70 15.45 33.60
N LYS A 81 -0.33 14.16 33.73
CA LYS A 81 -1.10 13.24 34.56
C LYS A 81 -1.04 13.62 36.03
N GLN A 82 -2.19 13.71 36.65
CA GLN A 82 -2.40 14.00 38.07
C GLN A 82 -3.36 13.00 38.70
N SER A 83 -3.35 12.90 40.03
CA SER A 83 -4.29 12.03 40.76
C SER A 83 -5.75 12.46 40.60
N SER A 84 -5.99 13.75 40.40
CA SER A 84 -7.31 14.32 40.12
C SER A 84 -7.18 15.65 39.39
N TYR A 85 -8.20 16.00 38.61
CA TYR A 85 -8.29 17.27 37.89
C TYR A 85 -9.46 18.09 38.40
N LYS A 86 -9.32 19.41 38.37
CA LYS A 86 -10.42 20.31 38.70
C LYS A 86 -11.50 20.21 37.62
N PRO A 87 -12.78 20.11 37.98
CA PRO A 87 -13.88 20.07 36.99
C PRO A 87 -13.85 21.25 36.02
N GLU A 88 -13.41 22.42 36.48
CA GLU A 88 -13.31 23.64 35.66
C GLU A 88 -12.23 23.49 34.58
N THR A 89 -11.11 22.82 34.85
CA THR A 89 -10.06 22.54 33.85
C THR A 89 -10.59 21.62 32.76
N LEU A 90 -11.25 20.51 33.14
CA LEU A 90 -11.82 19.57 32.17
C LEU A 90 -12.89 20.24 31.30
N GLN A 91 -13.74 21.08 31.89
CA GLN A 91 -14.75 21.82 31.15
C GLN A 91 -14.15 22.86 30.19
N ARG A 92 -13.08 23.56 30.61
CA ARG A 92 -12.34 24.50 29.74
C ARG A 92 -11.69 23.76 28.57
N LEU A 93 -11.01 22.65 28.84
CA LEU A 93 -10.43 21.79 27.80
C LEU A 93 -11.48 21.29 26.82
N SER A 94 -12.62 20.80 27.33
CA SER A 94 -13.74 20.36 26.51
C SER A 94 -14.19 21.46 25.53
N ASN A 95 -14.39 22.67 26.02
CA ASN A 95 -14.81 23.81 25.20
C ASN A 95 -13.73 24.22 24.17
N LEU A 96 -12.44 24.27 24.58
CA LEU A 96 -11.35 24.64 23.70
C LEU A 96 -11.09 23.61 22.60
N LEU A 97 -11.06 22.33 22.99
CA LEU A 97 -10.74 21.23 22.08
C LEU A 97 -11.96 20.76 21.26
N GLN A 98 -13.17 21.25 21.61
CA GLN A 98 -14.44 20.74 21.08
C GLN A 98 -14.58 19.22 21.26
N MET A 99 -14.19 18.73 22.45
CA MET A 99 -14.15 17.33 22.82
C MET A 99 -15.00 17.12 24.08
N PRO A 100 -15.94 16.18 24.11
CA PRO A 100 -16.74 15.88 25.30
C PRO A 100 -15.87 15.55 26.52
N VAL A 101 -16.30 15.98 27.73
CA VAL A 101 -15.57 15.69 28.98
C VAL A 101 -15.44 14.18 29.19
N GLU A 102 -16.42 13.41 28.77
CA GLU A 102 -16.42 11.94 28.83
C GLU A 102 -15.27 11.33 28.03
N GLU A 103 -14.98 11.89 26.84
CA GLU A 103 -13.88 11.46 25.98
C GLU A 103 -12.52 11.82 26.61
N ILE A 104 -12.40 13.02 27.17
CA ILE A 104 -11.20 13.42 27.93
C ILE A 104 -10.95 12.46 29.09
N ASN A 105 -11.99 12.15 29.85
CA ASN A 105 -11.90 11.20 30.97
C ASN A 105 -11.58 9.77 30.50
N ALA A 106 -12.08 9.34 29.34
CA ALA A 106 -11.72 8.05 28.76
C ALA A 106 -10.23 7.97 28.40
N LYS A 107 -9.67 9.02 27.80
CA LYS A 107 -8.21 9.12 27.51
C LYS A 107 -7.37 9.14 28.80
N ILE A 108 -7.84 9.83 29.84
CA ILE A 108 -7.18 9.85 31.16
C ILE A 108 -7.15 8.45 31.78
N LYS A 109 -8.26 7.71 31.71
CA LYS A 109 -8.38 6.35 32.27
C LYS A 109 -7.56 5.32 31.46
N ALA A 110 -7.51 5.47 30.13
CA ALA A 110 -6.78 4.58 29.25
C ALA A 110 -5.25 4.70 29.40
N SER A 111 -4.74 5.83 29.94
CA SER A 111 -3.32 6.01 30.20
C SER A 111 -2.89 5.20 31.42
N GLU A 112 -2.14 4.13 31.23
CA GLU A 112 -1.64 3.26 32.30
C GLU A 112 -0.43 3.87 33.03
N ASN A 113 0.43 4.59 32.30
CA ASN A 113 1.63 5.17 32.88
C ASN A 113 1.35 6.52 33.57
N PHE A 114 1.57 6.59 34.89
CA PHE A 114 1.35 7.82 35.67
C PHE A 114 2.32 8.94 35.29
N TYR A 115 3.46 8.61 34.74
CA TYR A 115 4.54 9.56 34.47
C TYR A 115 4.52 10.11 33.04
N GLU A 116 3.75 9.53 32.13
CA GLU A 116 3.62 10.03 30.76
C GLU A 116 2.49 11.07 30.63
N PRO A 117 2.74 12.21 29.97
CA PRO A 117 1.68 13.14 29.63
C PRO A 117 0.63 12.49 28.75
N ILE A 118 -0.63 12.80 28.98
CA ILE A 118 -1.76 12.25 28.22
C ILE A 118 -1.98 13.14 27.00
N MET A 119 -1.80 12.60 25.81
CA MET A 119 -2.13 13.32 24.57
C MET A 119 -3.65 13.41 24.43
N LEU A 120 -4.19 14.63 24.47
CA LEU A 120 -5.62 14.87 24.29
C LEU A 120 -5.98 15.07 22.83
N LYS A 121 -5.24 15.96 22.13
CA LYS A 121 -5.46 16.28 20.73
C LYS A 121 -4.13 16.69 20.07
N ASN A 122 -3.89 16.18 18.88
CA ASN A 122 -2.75 16.55 18.03
C ASN A 122 -3.19 17.45 16.87
N ASN A 123 -2.23 17.97 16.11
CA ASN A 123 -2.44 18.82 14.93
C ASN A 123 -3.40 19.98 15.18
N LEU A 124 -3.06 20.79 16.16
CA LEU A 124 -3.81 22.00 16.49
C LEU A 124 -3.54 23.08 15.45
N ASP A 125 -4.59 23.75 15.02
CA ASP A 125 -4.43 24.97 14.23
C ASP A 125 -3.87 26.13 15.06
N GLN A 126 -3.33 27.15 14.38
CA GLN A 126 -2.71 28.29 15.03
C GLN A 126 -3.68 29.05 15.95
N GLN A 127 -4.98 29.07 15.61
CA GLN A 127 -5.98 29.75 16.43
C GLN A 127 -6.22 29.00 17.74
N MET A 128 -6.25 27.67 17.70
CA MET A 128 -6.43 26.84 18.89
C MET A 128 -5.19 26.91 19.79
N VAL A 129 -3.99 26.86 19.19
CA VAL A 129 -2.72 27.05 19.93
C VAL A 129 -2.76 28.39 20.69
N THR A 130 -3.11 29.49 20.02
CA THR A 130 -3.22 30.81 20.65
C THR A 130 -4.22 30.82 21.81
N LYS A 131 -5.43 30.26 21.60
CA LYS A 131 -6.46 30.21 22.64
C LYS A 131 -6.03 29.38 23.87
N ILE A 132 -5.29 28.31 23.65
CA ILE A 132 -4.78 27.46 24.74
C ILE A 132 -3.69 28.21 25.51
N GLU A 133 -2.74 28.86 24.83
CA GLU A 133 -1.70 29.65 25.48
C GLU A 133 -2.28 30.83 26.28
N GLU A 134 -3.28 31.54 25.78
CA GLU A 134 -3.97 32.61 26.50
C GLU A 134 -4.61 32.11 27.82
N GLN A 135 -5.13 30.87 27.82
CA GLN A 135 -5.80 30.31 28.98
C GLN A 135 -4.87 29.45 29.86
N ARG A 136 -3.62 29.24 29.47
CA ARG A 136 -2.66 28.36 30.15
C ARG A 136 -2.51 28.67 31.65
N ARG A 137 -2.54 29.94 32.04
CA ARG A 137 -2.48 30.36 33.44
C ARG A 137 -3.58 29.75 34.34
N TYR A 138 -4.71 29.38 33.74
CA TYR A 138 -5.86 28.77 34.44
C TYR A 138 -5.84 27.22 34.37
N MET A 139 -4.91 26.65 33.60
CA MET A 139 -4.77 25.24 33.34
C MET A 139 -3.28 24.86 33.32
N PRO A 140 -2.56 25.00 34.47
CA PRO A 140 -1.11 24.78 34.51
C PRO A 140 -0.69 23.36 34.17
N GLU A 141 -1.59 22.39 34.30
CA GLU A 141 -1.42 20.98 33.93
C GLU A 141 -1.50 20.73 32.42
N VAL A 142 -1.89 21.73 31.62
CA VAL A 142 -1.98 21.63 30.16
C VAL A 142 -0.73 22.21 29.52
N MET A 143 -0.13 21.44 28.62
CA MET A 143 1.06 21.85 27.88
C MET A 143 0.85 21.68 26.38
N LEU A 144 1.52 22.52 25.60
CA LEU A 144 1.68 22.33 24.17
C LEU A 144 3.00 21.62 23.90
N SER A 145 2.94 20.55 23.13
CA SER A 145 4.11 19.80 22.66
C SER A 145 4.22 19.91 21.14
N VAL A 146 5.43 20.19 20.66
CA VAL A 146 5.70 20.15 19.21
C VAL A 146 6.04 18.70 18.85
N GLN A 147 5.31 18.15 17.88
CA GLN A 147 5.45 16.76 17.46
C GLN A 147 5.55 16.66 15.94
N PRO A 148 6.31 15.70 15.40
CA PRO A 148 6.34 15.44 13.97
C PRO A 148 5.01 14.80 13.55
N ILE A 149 4.28 15.48 12.66
CA ILE A 149 3.01 15.01 12.11
C ILE A 149 3.26 14.47 10.72
N ARG A 150 2.87 13.21 10.45
CA ARG A 150 2.95 12.61 9.12
C ARG A 150 2.12 13.38 8.13
N ASN A 151 2.68 13.71 6.98
CA ASN A 151 2.03 14.52 5.95
C ASN A 151 2.20 13.88 4.57
N TYR A 152 1.10 13.84 3.84
CA TYR A 152 1.03 13.39 2.45
C TYR A 152 0.69 14.61 1.59
N PRO A 153 1.70 15.35 1.10
CA PRO A 153 1.51 16.66 0.47
C PRO A 153 0.72 16.60 -0.84
N TYR A 154 0.66 15.43 -1.46
CA TYR A 154 -0.08 15.19 -2.70
C TYR A 154 -1.38 14.43 -2.49
N HIS A 155 -1.86 14.35 -1.22
CA HIS A 155 -3.12 13.70 -0.84
C HIS A 155 -3.22 12.26 -1.38
N GLU A 156 -4.08 12.03 -2.36
CA GLU A 156 -4.45 10.72 -2.88
C GLU A 156 -3.39 10.08 -3.79
N LEU A 157 -2.33 10.84 -4.17
CA LEU A 157 -1.32 10.38 -5.12
C LEU A 157 -0.60 9.13 -4.61
N ALA A 158 -0.57 8.09 -5.44
CA ALA A 158 0.07 6.80 -5.15
C ALA A 158 -0.35 6.16 -3.82
N VAL A 159 -1.54 6.53 -3.29
CA VAL A 159 -1.95 6.17 -1.92
C VAL A 159 -1.91 4.67 -1.65
N HIS A 160 -2.23 3.82 -2.64
CA HIS A 160 -2.22 2.37 -2.47
C HIS A 160 -0.80 1.79 -2.42
N ALA A 161 0.19 2.44 -3.06
CA ALA A 161 1.60 2.09 -2.94
C ALA A 161 2.19 2.65 -1.64
N LEU A 162 1.97 3.94 -1.35
CA LEU A 162 2.50 4.61 -0.16
C LEU A 162 1.85 4.06 1.13
N GLY A 163 0.54 3.90 1.11
CA GLY A 163 -0.23 3.50 2.28
C GLY A 163 -0.55 4.67 3.21
N TYR A 164 -0.82 4.37 4.46
CA TYR A 164 -1.17 5.34 5.49
C TYR A 164 -0.69 4.88 6.87
N VAL A 165 -0.62 5.82 7.80
CA VAL A 165 -0.31 5.56 9.22
C VAL A 165 -1.56 5.69 10.08
N GLY A 166 -1.55 5.03 11.21
CA GLY A 166 -2.60 5.13 12.23
C GLY A 166 -2.08 4.73 13.60
N GLU A 167 -2.83 5.03 14.65
CA GLU A 167 -2.48 4.61 16.01
C GLU A 167 -2.48 3.09 16.12
N VAL A 168 -1.49 2.56 16.88
CA VAL A 168 -1.45 1.14 17.20
C VAL A 168 -2.65 0.79 18.09
N SER A 169 -3.36 -0.27 17.75
CA SER A 169 -4.47 -0.78 18.55
C SER A 169 -3.98 -1.70 19.68
N SER A 170 -4.77 -1.81 20.75
CA SER A 170 -4.49 -2.76 21.84
C SER A 170 -4.36 -4.20 21.32
N TYR A 171 -5.17 -4.58 20.35
CA TYR A 171 -5.09 -5.89 19.69
C TYR A 171 -3.72 -6.12 19.01
N GLU A 172 -3.21 -5.14 18.28
CA GLU A 172 -1.90 -5.26 17.61
C GLU A 172 -0.74 -5.35 18.61
N ILE A 173 -0.85 -4.68 19.76
CA ILE A 173 0.12 -4.78 20.86
C ILE A 173 0.07 -6.18 21.49
N GLU A 174 -1.11 -6.69 21.81
CA GLU A 174 -1.32 -8.02 22.40
C GLU A 174 -0.83 -9.14 21.48
N GLN A 175 -1.02 -9.00 20.17
CA GLN A 175 -0.51 -9.95 19.18
C GLN A 175 1.01 -9.84 18.95
N GLY A 176 1.68 -8.85 19.54
CA GLY A 176 3.13 -8.65 19.39
C GLY A 176 3.56 -8.29 17.97
N LEU A 177 2.66 -7.71 17.17
CA LEU A 177 2.93 -7.34 15.78
C LEU A 177 4.01 -6.27 15.66
N PHE A 178 4.16 -5.46 16.70
CA PHE A 178 5.16 -4.42 16.79
C PHE A 178 6.00 -4.57 18.06
N LYS A 179 7.32 -4.46 17.94
CA LYS A 179 8.23 -4.52 19.09
C LYS A 179 8.47 -3.12 19.65
N ASN A 180 8.55 -2.99 20.98
CA ASN A 180 8.90 -1.76 21.69
C ASN A 180 7.98 -0.57 21.33
N ILE A 181 6.68 -0.82 21.28
CA ILE A 181 5.67 0.19 20.95
C ILE A 181 4.75 0.39 22.15
N SER A 182 4.47 1.64 22.48
CA SER A 182 3.47 2.05 23.46
C SER A 182 2.14 2.36 22.76
N GLN A 183 1.06 2.28 23.53
CA GLN A 183 -0.25 2.71 23.07
C GLN A 183 -0.21 4.18 22.60
N GLY A 184 -0.94 4.50 21.53
CA GLY A 184 -0.95 5.83 20.91
C GLY A 184 0.21 6.10 19.95
N SER A 185 1.17 5.16 19.77
CA SER A 185 2.21 5.30 18.75
C SER A 185 1.64 5.16 17.35
N LEU A 186 2.16 5.94 16.40
CA LEU A 186 1.81 5.81 14.99
C LEU A 186 2.61 4.69 14.32
N VAL A 187 1.91 3.80 13.62
CA VAL A 187 2.47 2.69 12.86
C VAL A 187 1.90 2.68 11.45
N GLY A 188 2.62 2.08 10.52
CA GLY A 188 2.12 1.86 9.16
C GLY A 188 0.95 0.86 9.15
N LYS A 189 -0.15 1.20 8.49
CA LYS A 189 -1.36 0.39 8.41
C LYS A 189 -1.57 -0.23 7.03
N GLY A 190 -0.97 0.31 6.00
CA GLY A 190 -1.06 -0.17 4.63
C GLY A 190 0.14 0.26 3.79
N GLY A 191 0.28 -0.28 2.58
CA GLY A 191 1.30 0.08 1.62
C GLY A 191 2.73 0.00 2.17
N LEU A 192 3.62 0.82 1.62
CA LEU A 192 5.02 0.91 2.05
C LEU A 192 5.17 1.40 3.49
N GLU A 193 4.25 2.24 3.98
CA GLU A 193 4.22 2.64 5.37
C GLU A 193 4.17 1.43 6.31
N LYS A 194 3.44 0.37 5.94
CA LYS A 194 3.36 -0.88 6.70
C LYS A 194 4.52 -1.82 6.41
N SER A 195 4.80 -2.09 5.14
CA SER A 195 5.85 -3.05 4.74
C SER A 195 7.24 -2.64 5.25
N TYR A 196 7.50 -1.33 5.33
CA TYR A 196 8.77 -0.77 5.77
C TYR A 196 8.69 -0.02 7.12
N ASP A 197 7.64 -0.25 7.91
CA ASP A 197 7.42 0.43 9.20
C ASP A 197 8.65 0.38 10.11
N LYS A 198 9.30 -0.76 10.19
CA LYS A 198 10.50 -0.97 11.02
C LYS A 198 11.66 -0.02 10.66
N TYR A 199 11.76 0.41 9.40
CA TYR A 199 12.78 1.37 8.95
C TYR A 199 12.29 2.80 9.08
N LEU A 200 11.03 3.04 8.71
CA LEU A 200 10.44 4.38 8.69
C LEU A 200 10.21 4.98 10.08
N ARG A 201 9.92 4.18 11.10
CA ARG A 201 9.43 4.65 12.40
C ARG A 201 10.44 5.43 13.24
N GLY A 202 11.73 5.13 13.15
CA GLY A 202 12.75 5.70 14.04
C GLY A 202 12.69 5.19 15.49
N GLU A 203 13.49 5.78 16.35
CA GLU A 203 13.57 5.47 17.78
C GLU A 203 13.33 6.74 18.58
N ASP A 204 12.31 6.70 19.45
CA ASP A 204 11.97 7.86 20.25
C ASP A 204 13.05 8.18 21.29
N GLY A 205 13.23 9.46 21.50
CA GLY A 205 14.03 9.98 22.59
C GLY A 205 13.24 10.08 23.89
N ALA A 206 13.92 10.49 24.91
CA ALA A 206 13.33 10.78 26.22
C ALA A 206 14.11 11.89 26.92
N PHE A 207 13.42 12.71 27.67
CA PHE A 207 14.07 13.54 28.65
C PHE A 207 13.54 13.21 30.04
N MET A 208 14.44 13.27 31.02
CA MET A 208 14.13 13.01 32.42
C MET A 208 14.07 14.33 33.18
N GLU A 209 13.00 14.50 33.94
CA GLU A 209 12.76 15.64 34.80
C GLU A 209 12.53 15.16 36.22
N GLU A 210 13.07 15.89 37.19
CA GLU A 210 12.71 15.72 38.60
C GLU A 210 11.51 16.59 38.90
N VAL A 211 10.48 16.02 39.50
CA VAL A 211 9.27 16.73 39.86
C VAL A 211 9.04 16.68 41.38
N ASP A 212 8.41 17.73 41.90
CA ASP A 212 7.98 17.79 43.28
C ASP A 212 6.68 17.01 43.51
N VAL A 213 6.19 16.96 44.73
CA VAL A 213 4.93 16.26 45.09
C VAL A 213 3.68 16.87 44.42
N ALA A 214 3.76 18.08 43.90
CA ALA A 214 2.70 18.74 43.15
C ALA A 214 2.85 18.54 41.63
N GLY A 215 3.95 17.88 41.22
CA GLY A 215 4.24 17.61 39.79
C GLY A 215 4.97 18.76 39.09
N ASN A 216 5.47 19.76 39.80
CA ASN A 216 6.25 20.84 39.21
C ASN A 216 7.68 20.37 38.95
N VAL A 217 8.25 20.75 37.82
CA VAL A 217 9.64 20.44 37.47
C VAL A 217 10.60 21.20 38.38
N VAL A 218 11.43 20.44 39.10
CA VAL A 218 12.47 20.96 40.00
C VAL A 218 13.83 20.96 39.32
N LYS A 219 14.08 19.96 38.45
CA LYS A 219 15.37 19.80 37.78
C LYS A 219 15.20 19.04 36.45
N HIS A 220 15.95 19.47 35.43
CA HIS A 220 16.11 18.74 34.19
C HIS A 220 17.37 17.89 34.21
N TYR A 221 17.29 16.67 33.69
CA TYR A 221 18.42 15.77 33.51
C TYR A 221 18.74 15.65 32.01
N ASP A 222 19.81 14.92 31.68
CA ASP A 222 20.23 14.71 30.31
C ASP A 222 19.12 14.04 29.49
N SER A 223 18.92 14.53 28.25
CA SER A 223 17.96 14.00 27.31
C SER A 223 18.60 12.99 26.37
N VAL A 224 17.89 11.89 26.10
CA VAL A 224 18.19 11.00 24.98
C VAL A 224 17.50 11.58 23.74
N GLN A 225 18.31 12.00 22.77
CA GLN A 225 17.76 12.56 21.54
C GLN A 225 17.07 11.48 20.72
N PRO A 226 15.93 11.79 20.04
CA PRO A 226 15.28 10.85 19.15
C PRO A 226 16.15 10.57 17.93
N VAL A 227 16.13 9.33 17.46
CA VAL A 227 16.78 8.93 16.20
C VAL A 227 15.75 8.88 15.09
N PRO A 228 15.83 9.76 14.09
CA PRO A 228 14.90 9.75 12.96
C PRO A 228 14.84 8.40 12.24
N GLY A 229 13.68 8.05 11.73
CA GLY A 229 13.52 6.89 10.87
C GLY A 229 14.35 7.00 9.59
N LYS A 230 14.62 5.85 8.96
CA LYS A 230 15.30 5.79 7.66
C LYS A 230 14.33 6.24 6.57
N ASN A 231 14.86 6.92 5.56
CA ASN A 231 14.09 7.35 4.41
C ASN A 231 14.05 6.23 3.35
N LEU A 232 13.00 6.24 2.53
CA LEU A 232 12.88 5.35 1.37
C LEU A 232 13.05 6.15 0.08
N LYS A 233 13.85 5.66 -0.84
CA LYS A 233 13.87 6.10 -2.23
C LYS A 233 13.15 5.07 -3.06
N LEU A 234 12.10 5.50 -3.75
CA LEU A 234 11.24 4.63 -4.55
C LEU A 234 11.70 4.58 -6.01
N THR A 235 11.12 3.64 -6.76
CA THR A 235 11.21 3.55 -8.22
C THR A 235 10.08 4.33 -8.92
N ILE A 236 9.08 4.77 -8.17
CA ILE A 236 7.95 5.56 -8.69
C ILE A 236 8.48 6.87 -9.28
N ASP A 237 8.04 7.16 -10.49
CA ASP A 237 8.19 8.45 -11.16
C ASP A 237 6.97 9.30 -10.86
N TYR A 238 7.18 10.43 -10.19
CA TYR A 238 6.09 11.31 -9.77
C TYR A 238 5.26 11.85 -10.95
N GLU A 239 5.91 12.28 -12.04
CA GLU A 239 5.20 12.89 -13.15
C GLU A 239 4.37 11.83 -13.91
N LEU A 240 4.94 10.65 -14.18
CA LEU A 240 4.23 9.53 -14.78
C LEU A 240 3.04 9.08 -13.89
N GLN A 241 3.26 8.93 -12.59
CA GLN A 241 2.22 8.55 -11.63
C GLN A 241 1.06 9.56 -11.65
N LYS A 242 1.37 10.84 -11.53
CA LYS A 242 0.39 11.93 -11.49
C LYS A 242 -0.42 12.04 -12.78
N GLU A 243 0.24 11.98 -13.93
CA GLU A 243 -0.44 12.06 -15.22
C GLU A 243 -1.35 10.86 -15.45
N LEU A 244 -0.89 9.64 -15.09
CA LEU A 244 -1.71 8.44 -15.17
C LEU A 244 -2.93 8.50 -14.27
N GLU A 245 -2.79 8.96 -13.04
CA GLU A 245 -3.90 9.13 -12.11
C GLU A 245 -4.92 10.14 -12.65
N THR A 246 -4.42 11.32 -13.03
CA THR A 246 -5.26 12.40 -13.54
C THR A 246 -6.01 11.98 -14.81
N PHE A 247 -5.32 11.30 -15.73
CA PHE A 247 -5.93 10.86 -16.98
C PHE A 247 -6.93 9.71 -16.73
N THR A 248 -6.60 8.77 -15.85
CA THR A 248 -7.49 7.67 -15.48
C THR A 248 -8.82 8.21 -14.94
N ASP A 249 -8.78 9.17 -14.01
CA ASP A 249 -9.98 9.78 -13.44
C ASP A 249 -10.84 10.48 -14.51
N LYS A 250 -10.21 11.26 -15.38
CA LYS A 250 -10.88 11.94 -16.50
C LYS A 250 -11.49 10.93 -17.47
N HIS A 251 -10.76 9.86 -17.79
CA HIS A 251 -11.24 8.86 -18.76
C HIS A 251 -12.38 8.01 -18.17
N LEU A 252 -12.30 7.61 -16.90
CA LEU A 252 -13.42 6.94 -16.22
C LEU A 252 -14.67 7.84 -16.18
N ALA A 253 -14.50 9.12 -15.92
CA ALA A 253 -15.61 10.09 -15.97
C ALA A 253 -16.20 10.21 -17.38
N PHE A 254 -15.36 10.27 -18.41
CA PHE A 254 -15.78 10.30 -19.81
C PHE A 254 -16.56 9.03 -20.19
N LEU A 255 -16.06 7.84 -19.86
CA LEU A 255 -16.74 6.56 -20.15
C LEU A 255 -18.14 6.50 -19.55
N ARG A 256 -18.31 7.03 -18.33
CA ARG A 256 -19.62 7.11 -17.67
C ARG A 256 -20.54 8.15 -18.31
N SER A 257 -20.04 9.36 -18.53
CA SER A 257 -20.86 10.49 -19.02
C SER A 257 -21.27 10.34 -20.48
N SER A 258 -20.45 9.70 -21.31
CA SER A 258 -20.77 9.40 -22.72
C SER A 258 -21.72 8.21 -22.90
N GLY A 259 -22.02 7.47 -21.82
CA GLY A 259 -22.84 6.26 -21.90
C GLY A 259 -22.11 5.04 -22.49
N ILE A 260 -20.82 5.16 -22.86
CA ILE A 260 -20.03 4.04 -23.39
C ILE A 260 -19.91 2.95 -22.33
N ALA A 261 -19.57 3.30 -21.09
CA ALA A 261 -19.46 2.36 -19.98
C ALA A 261 -19.96 3.01 -18.67
N PRO A 262 -21.28 3.06 -18.43
CA PRO A 262 -21.86 3.71 -17.24
C PRO A 262 -21.40 3.11 -15.90
N GLY A 263 -20.99 1.83 -15.90
CA GLY A 263 -20.47 1.11 -14.75
C GLY A 263 -18.97 1.31 -14.48
N ALA A 264 -18.21 1.98 -15.35
CA ALA A 264 -16.76 2.15 -15.22
C ALA A 264 -16.41 3.10 -14.07
N ARG A 265 -16.23 2.57 -12.85
CA ARG A 265 -15.95 3.32 -11.63
C ARG A 265 -14.59 2.99 -11.02
N ALA A 266 -14.01 1.85 -11.41
CA ALA A 266 -12.76 1.34 -10.86
C ALA A 266 -11.78 0.99 -11.98
N ALA A 267 -10.49 1.19 -11.69
CA ALA A 267 -9.42 0.84 -12.60
C ALA A 267 -8.14 0.49 -11.83
N ALA A 268 -7.30 -0.32 -12.46
CA ALA A 268 -5.95 -0.62 -12.00
C ALA A 268 -4.97 -0.41 -13.15
N VAL A 269 -3.89 0.36 -12.90
CA VAL A 269 -2.82 0.58 -13.88
C VAL A 269 -1.48 0.34 -13.21
N VAL A 270 -0.61 -0.40 -13.87
CA VAL A 270 0.78 -0.56 -13.43
C VAL A 270 1.73 -0.36 -14.59
N ALA A 271 2.76 0.43 -14.34
CA ALA A 271 3.86 0.67 -15.27
C ALA A 271 5.16 0.15 -14.63
N ILE A 272 5.90 -0.71 -15.36
CA ILE A 272 7.09 -1.40 -14.85
C ILE A 272 8.23 -1.35 -15.88
N ASP A 273 9.47 -1.22 -15.42
CA ASP A 273 10.66 -1.39 -16.25
C ASP A 273 10.94 -2.90 -16.43
N PRO A 274 10.79 -3.44 -17.64
CA PRO A 274 10.95 -4.88 -17.88
C PRO A 274 12.38 -5.39 -17.69
N ARG A 275 13.37 -4.50 -17.66
CA ARG A 275 14.80 -4.85 -17.57
C ARG A 275 15.24 -5.22 -16.16
N ASN A 276 14.47 -4.82 -15.13
CA ASN A 276 14.85 -4.99 -13.73
C ASN A 276 13.67 -5.20 -12.76
N GLY A 277 12.43 -4.97 -13.19
CA GLY A 277 11.24 -5.11 -12.35
C GLY A 277 10.86 -3.85 -11.55
N ALA A 278 11.50 -2.71 -11.78
CA ALA A 278 11.19 -1.45 -11.09
C ALA A 278 9.79 -0.95 -11.46
N VAL A 279 8.90 -0.79 -10.47
CA VAL A 279 7.55 -0.23 -10.67
C VAL A 279 7.66 1.30 -10.77
N ARG A 280 7.39 1.84 -11.97
CA ARG A 280 7.47 3.26 -12.29
C ARG A 280 6.19 4.02 -11.94
N ALA A 281 5.03 3.36 -12.01
CA ALA A 281 3.75 3.88 -11.56
C ALA A 281 2.80 2.76 -11.14
N MET A 282 1.96 3.05 -10.13
CA MET A 282 0.94 2.13 -9.62
C MET A 282 -0.33 2.91 -9.27
N VAL A 283 -1.36 2.74 -10.08
CA VAL A 283 -2.64 3.44 -9.95
C VAL A 283 -3.75 2.45 -9.63
N SER A 284 -4.51 2.70 -8.59
CA SER A 284 -5.74 1.97 -8.26
C SER A 284 -6.86 2.98 -8.01
N ARG A 285 -8.04 2.74 -8.56
CA ARG A 285 -9.21 3.60 -8.44
C ARG A 285 -10.44 2.81 -7.95
N PRO A 286 -11.32 3.40 -7.12
CA PRO A 286 -11.20 4.73 -6.50
C PRO A 286 -10.13 4.83 -5.41
N VAL A 287 -9.95 6.03 -4.84
CA VAL A 287 -8.90 6.36 -3.85
C VAL A 287 -9.48 6.91 -2.55
N TYR A 288 -8.60 7.13 -1.59
CA TYR A 288 -8.87 7.83 -0.33
C TYR A 288 -7.69 8.75 0.02
N ASP A 289 -7.93 9.80 0.83
CA ASP A 289 -6.86 10.66 1.32
C ASP A 289 -6.20 10.05 2.58
N PRO A 290 -4.91 9.67 2.56
CA PRO A 290 -4.21 9.10 3.69
C PRO A 290 -4.08 10.08 4.88
N ASN A 291 -4.16 11.39 4.65
CA ASN A 291 -4.17 12.39 5.72
C ASN A 291 -5.37 12.25 6.65
N TRP A 292 -6.48 11.65 6.21
CA TRP A 292 -7.63 11.40 7.07
C TRP A 292 -7.33 10.49 8.26
N PHE A 293 -6.30 9.65 8.16
CA PHE A 293 -5.96 8.66 9.18
C PHE A 293 -4.93 9.17 10.19
N VAL A 294 -4.13 10.19 9.83
CA VAL A 294 -3.02 10.69 10.65
C VAL A 294 -3.48 11.15 12.04
N HIS A 295 -4.71 11.64 12.15
CA HIS A 295 -5.29 12.17 13.40
C HIS A 295 -6.53 11.43 13.86
N GLY A 296 -6.74 10.22 13.33
CA GLY A 296 -7.99 9.49 13.45
C GLY A 296 -9.02 9.93 12.41
N ILE A 297 -9.59 8.95 11.73
CA ILE A 297 -10.56 9.20 10.66
C ILE A 297 -11.93 9.58 11.23
N SER A 298 -12.57 10.60 10.68
CA SER A 298 -13.94 10.96 11.04
C SER A 298 -14.92 9.87 10.59
N SER A 299 -16.04 9.71 11.33
CA SER A 299 -17.10 8.76 10.95
C SER A 299 -17.65 9.02 9.55
N LYS A 300 -17.70 10.30 9.12
CA LYS A 300 -18.12 10.67 7.77
C LYS A 300 -17.16 10.11 6.72
N ASN A 301 -15.86 10.35 6.86
CA ASN A 301 -14.84 9.89 5.91
C ASN A 301 -14.74 8.36 5.93
N TRP A 302 -14.80 7.75 7.12
CA TRP A 302 -14.80 6.28 7.24
C TRP A 302 -15.98 5.66 6.50
N ASN A 303 -17.19 6.16 6.72
CA ASN A 303 -18.39 5.65 6.04
C ASN A 303 -18.31 5.84 4.53
N SER A 304 -17.70 6.92 4.03
CA SER A 304 -17.56 7.17 2.59
C SER A 304 -16.67 6.16 1.88
N ILE A 305 -15.64 5.63 2.57
CA ILE A 305 -14.74 4.62 1.99
C ILE A 305 -15.16 3.18 2.30
N ASN A 306 -15.72 2.94 3.50
CA ASN A 306 -16.09 1.60 3.93
C ASN A 306 -17.37 1.08 3.25
N ASN A 307 -18.27 1.98 2.88
CA ASN A 307 -19.56 1.64 2.25
C ASN A 307 -19.50 1.78 0.70
N ASP A 308 -18.37 2.18 0.12
CA ASP A 308 -18.23 2.26 -1.33
C ASP A 308 -18.08 0.84 -1.92
N PRO A 309 -19.01 0.41 -2.80
CA PRO A 309 -18.95 -0.92 -3.42
C PRO A 309 -17.74 -1.12 -4.34
N ASN A 310 -17.00 -0.07 -4.66
CA ASN A 310 -15.78 -0.16 -5.47
C ASN A 310 -14.51 -0.28 -4.62
N TYR A 311 -14.64 -0.42 -3.29
CA TYR A 311 -13.54 -0.71 -2.35
C TYR A 311 -12.33 0.22 -2.48
N PRO A 312 -12.44 1.52 -2.12
CA PRO A 312 -11.34 2.51 -2.27
C PRO A 312 -10.04 2.13 -1.57
N MET A 313 -10.09 1.38 -0.47
CA MET A 313 -8.90 0.96 0.27
C MET A 313 -8.13 -0.21 -0.37
N ASN A 314 -8.72 -0.85 -1.36
CA ASN A 314 -8.14 -2.03 -2.00
C ASN A 314 -7.12 -1.65 -3.07
N ASN A 315 -5.87 -2.13 -2.94
CA ASN A 315 -4.89 -1.99 -4.00
C ASN A 315 -5.18 -3.00 -5.12
N LYS A 316 -6.00 -2.59 -6.08
CA LYS A 316 -6.44 -3.46 -7.18
C LYS A 316 -5.30 -3.96 -8.06
N VAL A 317 -4.14 -3.30 -8.05
CA VAL A 317 -2.98 -3.72 -8.84
C VAL A 317 -2.41 -5.04 -8.34
N ILE A 318 -2.39 -5.26 -7.01
CA ILE A 318 -1.79 -6.45 -6.40
C ILE A 318 -2.82 -7.43 -5.83
N SER A 319 -4.03 -6.96 -5.52
CA SER A 319 -5.07 -7.79 -4.88
C SER A 319 -6.34 -7.97 -5.69
N GLY A 320 -6.56 -7.15 -6.73
CA GLY A 320 -7.69 -7.34 -7.65
C GLY A 320 -7.45 -8.56 -8.53
N GLU A 321 -8.36 -9.52 -8.50
CA GLU A 321 -8.30 -10.74 -9.30
C GLU A 321 -9.31 -10.66 -10.44
N TYR A 322 -8.82 -10.70 -11.67
CA TYR A 322 -9.62 -10.56 -12.89
C TYR A 322 -9.32 -11.69 -13.86
N PRO A 323 -10.31 -12.17 -14.64
CA PRO A 323 -10.00 -13.00 -15.78
C PRO A 323 -9.06 -12.24 -16.74
N PRO A 324 -7.94 -12.84 -17.17
CA PRO A 324 -6.99 -12.15 -18.07
C PRO A 324 -7.54 -11.93 -19.48
N GLY A 325 -8.60 -12.65 -19.86
CA GLY A 325 -9.18 -12.58 -21.19
C GLY A 325 -8.13 -12.81 -22.29
N SER A 326 -8.31 -12.17 -23.42
CA SER A 326 -7.43 -12.34 -24.60
C SER A 326 -5.96 -11.99 -24.37
N THR A 327 -5.56 -11.39 -23.24
CA THR A 327 -4.13 -11.22 -22.91
C THR A 327 -3.45 -12.56 -22.60
N PHE A 328 -4.22 -13.55 -22.15
CA PHE A 328 -3.72 -14.90 -21.86
C PHE A 328 -3.38 -15.71 -23.14
N LYS A 329 -3.84 -15.27 -24.32
CA LYS A 329 -3.48 -15.86 -25.62
C LYS A 329 -1.97 -15.87 -25.87
N ILE A 330 -1.24 -14.98 -25.22
CA ILE A 330 0.24 -14.97 -25.17
C ILE A 330 0.76 -16.28 -24.59
N VAL A 331 0.20 -16.74 -23.47
CA VAL A 331 0.58 -17.99 -22.80
C VAL A 331 0.20 -19.22 -23.64
N THR A 332 -1.03 -19.24 -24.15
CA THR A 332 -1.53 -20.35 -24.99
C THR A 332 -0.74 -20.47 -26.29
N GLY A 333 -0.43 -19.33 -26.93
CA GLY A 333 0.41 -19.28 -28.14
C GLY A 333 1.83 -19.80 -27.86
N SER A 334 2.43 -19.34 -26.75
CA SER A 334 3.76 -19.81 -26.34
C SER A 334 3.79 -21.32 -26.12
N ALA A 335 2.82 -21.86 -25.39
CA ALA A 335 2.68 -23.30 -25.18
C ALA A 335 2.53 -24.07 -26.50
N ALA A 336 1.76 -23.54 -27.45
CA ALA A 336 1.56 -24.16 -28.75
C ALA A 336 2.85 -24.23 -29.59
N PHE A 337 3.66 -23.19 -29.59
CA PHE A 337 4.95 -23.18 -30.28
C PHE A 337 5.96 -24.09 -29.61
N GLU A 338 6.14 -24.01 -28.31
CA GLU A 338 7.10 -24.85 -27.56
C GLU A 338 6.80 -26.34 -27.72
N LEU A 339 5.53 -26.71 -27.77
CA LEU A 339 5.08 -28.09 -27.98
C LEU A 339 4.97 -28.47 -29.46
N LYS A 340 5.36 -27.58 -30.39
CA LYS A 340 5.29 -27.77 -31.84
C LYS A 340 3.88 -28.17 -32.31
N LYS A 341 2.84 -27.59 -31.69
CA LYS A 341 1.43 -27.84 -32.03
C LYS A 341 0.92 -26.95 -33.16
N VAL A 342 1.67 -25.91 -33.50
CA VAL A 342 1.37 -24.98 -34.60
C VAL A 342 2.66 -24.43 -35.20
N GLY A 343 2.66 -24.17 -36.49
CA GLY A 343 3.68 -23.41 -37.21
C GLY A 343 3.32 -21.95 -37.32
N LEU A 344 4.30 -21.04 -37.39
CA LEU A 344 4.06 -19.57 -37.46
C LEU A 344 3.13 -19.19 -38.62
N ASN A 345 3.34 -19.82 -39.79
CA ASN A 345 2.58 -19.58 -41.00
C ASN A 345 1.50 -20.65 -41.28
N GLU A 346 1.23 -21.55 -40.34
CA GLU A 346 0.18 -22.54 -40.46
C GLU A 346 -1.19 -21.85 -40.41
N PRO A 347 -2.02 -21.97 -41.46
CA PRO A 347 -3.32 -21.36 -41.46
C PRO A 347 -4.33 -22.23 -40.71
N ILE A 348 -5.16 -21.60 -39.89
CA ILE A 348 -6.35 -22.21 -39.26
C ILE A 348 -7.58 -21.43 -39.77
N PHE A 349 -8.65 -22.13 -40.08
CA PHE A 349 -9.86 -21.51 -40.57
C PHE A 349 -10.80 -21.10 -39.44
N ASP A 350 -11.12 -19.80 -39.38
CA ASP A 350 -12.14 -19.25 -38.52
C ASP A 350 -13.48 -19.14 -39.31
N GLY A 351 -14.44 -19.95 -38.90
CA GLY A 351 -15.81 -19.92 -39.41
C GLY A 351 -16.80 -19.19 -38.48
N GLY A 352 -16.29 -18.39 -37.54
CA GLY A 352 -17.08 -17.66 -36.55
C GLY A 352 -17.31 -18.44 -35.25
N PHE A 353 -17.16 -19.76 -35.27
CA PHE A 353 -17.24 -20.65 -34.10
C PHE A 353 -16.39 -21.90 -34.29
N HIS A 354 -16.02 -22.55 -33.19
CA HIS A 354 -15.22 -23.76 -33.25
C HIS A 354 -16.09 -24.99 -33.57
N PRO A 355 -15.73 -25.82 -34.58
CA PRO A 355 -16.60 -26.93 -35.04
C PRO A 355 -17.00 -27.94 -33.98
N MET A 356 -16.12 -28.21 -33.02
CA MET A 356 -16.37 -29.16 -31.91
C MET A 356 -17.29 -28.61 -30.83
N VAL A 357 -17.38 -27.27 -30.70
CA VAL A 357 -18.22 -26.59 -29.68
C VAL A 357 -18.86 -25.36 -30.36
N PRO A 358 -19.94 -25.51 -31.09
CA PRO A 358 -20.56 -24.44 -31.91
C PRO A 358 -21.10 -23.24 -31.10
N THR A 359 -21.17 -23.34 -29.78
CA THR A 359 -21.54 -22.24 -28.90
C THR A 359 -20.34 -21.35 -28.53
N MET A 360 -19.13 -21.72 -28.91
CA MET A 360 -17.90 -20.98 -28.63
C MET A 360 -17.34 -20.35 -29.89
N GLY A 361 -17.39 -19.05 -29.97
CA GLY A 361 -17.00 -18.28 -31.13
C GLY A 361 -16.34 -16.94 -30.79
N ASN A 362 -16.20 -16.12 -31.84
CA ASN A 362 -15.70 -14.77 -31.71
C ASN A 362 -16.71 -13.82 -31.04
N ALA A 363 -16.25 -12.76 -30.41
CA ALA A 363 -17.11 -11.70 -29.94
C ALA A 363 -17.90 -11.10 -31.12
N GLY A 364 -19.23 -11.00 -30.97
CA GLY A 364 -20.10 -10.51 -32.05
C GLY A 364 -20.32 -11.50 -33.22
N GLY A 365 -19.79 -12.72 -33.15
CA GLY A 365 -19.99 -13.73 -34.21
C GLY A 365 -19.20 -13.45 -35.49
N GLU A 366 -18.13 -12.67 -35.43
CA GLU A 366 -17.28 -12.35 -36.59
C GLU A 366 -16.66 -13.61 -37.21
N VAL A 367 -16.56 -13.63 -38.56
CA VAL A 367 -15.91 -14.66 -39.35
C VAL A 367 -14.69 -14.07 -40.04
N LEU A 368 -13.49 -14.50 -39.65
CA LEU A 368 -12.24 -13.92 -40.15
C LEU A 368 -11.53 -14.78 -41.22
N GLY A 369 -12.05 -16.00 -41.48
CA GLY A 369 -11.54 -16.89 -42.55
C GLY A 369 -10.20 -17.54 -42.19
N TRP A 370 -9.29 -17.67 -43.15
CA TRP A 370 -7.97 -18.27 -42.93
C TRP A 370 -7.01 -17.30 -42.23
N LEU A 371 -6.54 -17.67 -41.08
CA LEU A 371 -5.61 -16.87 -40.23
C LEU A 371 -4.34 -17.63 -39.95
N THR A 372 -3.21 -16.92 -39.97
CA THR A 372 -1.95 -17.35 -39.36
C THR A 372 -1.85 -16.80 -37.93
N PHE A 373 -0.92 -17.30 -37.15
CA PHE A 373 -0.78 -16.91 -35.75
C PHE A 373 -0.67 -15.39 -35.51
N ILE A 374 0.18 -14.70 -36.30
CA ILE A 374 0.38 -13.26 -36.18
C ILE A 374 -0.94 -12.51 -36.35
N LYS A 375 -1.70 -12.84 -37.42
CA LYS A 375 -2.98 -12.19 -37.71
C LYS A 375 -4.04 -12.54 -36.66
N ALA A 376 -4.10 -13.79 -36.22
CA ALA A 376 -5.04 -14.26 -35.19
C ALA A 376 -4.78 -13.55 -33.82
N LEU A 377 -3.50 -13.36 -33.43
CA LEU A 377 -3.17 -12.63 -32.22
C LEU A 377 -3.49 -11.13 -32.36
N ALA A 378 -3.18 -10.52 -33.51
CA ALA A 378 -3.44 -9.10 -33.78
C ALA A 378 -4.94 -8.76 -33.79
N MET A 379 -5.77 -9.63 -34.42
CA MET A 379 -7.23 -9.49 -34.45
C MET A 379 -7.92 -10.01 -33.21
N SER A 380 -7.16 -10.64 -32.30
CA SER A 380 -7.70 -11.26 -31.09
C SER A 380 -8.71 -12.38 -31.34
N ASP A 381 -8.54 -13.16 -32.42
CA ASP A 381 -9.42 -14.23 -32.81
C ASP A 381 -9.57 -15.32 -31.73
N ASN A 382 -10.79 -15.70 -31.36
CA ASN A 382 -11.02 -16.71 -30.33
C ASN A 382 -10.95 -18.12 -30.93
N VAL A 383 -11.50 -18.33 -32.14
CA VAL A 383 -11.60 -19.65 -32.76
C VAL A 383 -10.22 -20.24 -33.00
N TYR A 384 -9.27 -19.43 -33.47
CA TYR A 384 -7.87 -19.83 -33.61
C TYR A 384 -7.30 -20.34 -32.29
N PHE A 385 -7.52 -19.58 -31.18
CA PHE A 385 -6.99 -19.93 -29.88
C PHE A 385 -7.75 -21.06 -29.17
N TYR A 386 -9.01 -21.31 -29.49
CA TYR A 386 -9.72 -22.53 -29.09
C TYR A 386 -9.07 -23.77 -29.72
N GLU A 387 -8.74 -23.69 -31.00
CA GLU A 387 -8.04 -24.78 -31.71
C GLU A 387 -6.64 -25.01 -31.09
N LEU A 388 -5.88 -23.94 -30.77
CA LEU A 388 -4.61 -24.08 -30.07
C LEU A 388 -4.82 -24.72 -28.70
N GLY A 389 -5.82 -24.29 -27.94
CA GLY A 389 -6.16 -24.88 -26.63
C GLY A 389 -6.48 -26.35 -26.71
N TYR A 390 -7.21 -26.78 -27.76
CA TYR A 390 -7.49 -28.18 -28.04
C TYR A 390 -6.20 -28.99 -28.28
N ARG A 391 -5.31 -28.48 -29.15
CA ARG A 391 -4.04 -29.14 -29.49
C ARG A 391 -3.05 -29.19 -28.34
N VAL A 392 -3.02 -28.18 -27.49
CA VAL A 392 -2.11 -28.06 -26.34
C VAL A 392 -2.61 -28.87 -25.14
N GLY A 393 -3.91 -28.79 -24.85
CA GLY A 393 -4.55 -29.39 -23.69
C GLY A 393 -4.31 -28.62 -22.38
N ILE A 394 -5.26 -28.76 -21.44
CA ILE A 394 -5.26 -27.94 -20.21
C ILE A 394 -4.03 -28.13 -19.33
N ASP A 395 -3.52 -29.36 -19.21
CA ASP A 395 -2.36 -29.64 -18.34
C ASP A 395 -1.10 -28.87 -18.81
N ASN A 396 -0.94 -28.67 -20.12
CA ASN A 396 0.14 -27.87 -20.67
C ASN A 396 -0.16 -26.35 -20.56
N ILE A 397 -1.40 -25.93 -20.76
CA ILE A 397 -1.79 -24.52 -20.53
C ILE A 397 -1.49 -24.12 -19.09
N GLU A 398 -1.89 -24.94 -18.11
CA GLU A 398 -1.57 -24.76 -16.70
C GLU A 398 -0.05 -24.65 -16.47
N LYS A 399 0.73 -25.60 -17.02
CA LYS A 399 2.20 -25.58 -16.91
C LYS A 399 2.81 -24.27 -17.41
N TYR A 400 2.41 -23.82 -18.62
CA TYR A 400 2.96 -22.58 -19.17
C TYR A 400 2.45 -21.33 -18.46
N ALA A 401 1.23 -21.33 -17.92
CA ALA A 401 0.75 -20.26 -17.05
C ALA A 401 1.66 -20.07 -15.83
N HIS A 402 2.05 -21.15 -15.15
CA HIS A 402 3.00 -21.08 -14.06
C HIS A 402 4.41 -20.64 -14.48
N ILE A 403 4.89 -21.06 -15.67
CA ILE A 403 6.17 -20.59 -16.22
C ILE A 403 6.17 -19.06 -16.37
N PHE A 404 5.06 -18.47 -16.81
CA PHE A 404 4.89 -17.01 -16.94
C PHE A 404 4.57 -16.30 -15.60
N GLY A 405 4.46 -17.03 -14.48
CA GLY A 405 4.29 -16.46 -13.14
C GLY A 405 2.85 -16.32 -12.66
N PHE A 406 1.87 -16.92 -13.35
CA PHE A 406 0.49 -16.96 -12.86
C PHE A 406 0.30 -18.01 -11.77
N GLY A 407 -0.68 -17.78 -10.88
CA GLY A 407 -1.00 -18.69 -9.78
C GLY A 407 -0.05 -18.60 -8.58
N GLU A 408 0.91 -17.69 -8.60
CA GLU A 408 1.85 -17.41 -7.51
C GLU A 408 1.99 -15.91 -7.27
N ARG A 409 2.42 -15.52 -6.06
CA ARG A 409 2.72 -14.12 -5.77
C ARG A 409 3.98 -13.70 -6.52
N THR A 410 4.01 -12.47 -7.04
CA THR A 410 5.18 -11.93 -7.73
C THR A 410 6.31 -11.59 -6.75
N GLY A 411 5.97 -11.42 -5.48
CA GLY A 411 6.91 -11.05 -4.42
C GLY A 411 7.20 -9.55 -4.36
N ILE A 412 6.31 -8.71 -4.91
CA ILE A 412 6.43 -7.26 -4.75
C ILE A 412 6.52 -6.90 -3.26
N ASP A 413 7.27 -5.85 -2.95
CA ASP A 413 7.56 -5.39 -1.59
C ASP A 413 6.37 -4.69 -0.89
N LEU A 414 5.15 -5.17 -1.16
CA LEU A 414 3.91 -4.77 -0.52
C LEU A 414 3.21 -5.99 0.09
N GLU A 415 2.52 -5.77 1.20
CA GLU A 415 1.65 -6.79 1.79
C GLU A 415 0.29 -6.84 1.07
N GLY A 416 -0.40 -7.99 1.20
CA GLY A 416 -1.75 -8.16 0.66
C GLY A 416 -1.81 -8.56 -0.81
N GLU A 417 -0.68 -9.00 -1.41
CA GLU A 417 -0.65 -9.51 -2.77
C GLU A 417 -1.44 -10.83 -2.89
N SER A 418 -2.34 -10.89 -3.88
CA SER A 418 -3.07 -12.11 -4.23
C SER A 418 -2.28 -12.97 -5.22
N LYS A 419 -2.45 -14.28 -5.12
CA LYS A 419 -1.80 -15.23 -6.03
C LYS A 419 -2.56 -15.49 -7.32
N GLY A 420 -3.82 -15.01 -7.44
CA GLY A 420 -4.67 -15.39 -8.53
C GLY A 420 -5.03 -16.88 -8.56
N LEU A 421 -5.58 -17.33 -9.66
CA LEU A 421 -5.98 -18.72 -9.87
C LEU A 421 -5.66 -19.13 -11.30
N VAL A 422 -5.02 -20.29 -11.50
CA VAL A 422 -4.77 -20.89 -12.80
C VAL A 422 -5.77 -22.03 -13.01
N ALA A 423 -6.48 -21.98 -14.14
CA ALA A 423 -7.43 -23.00 -14.52
C ALA A 423 -6.77 -24.38 -14.65
N SER A 424 -7.29 -25.36 -13.96
CA SER A 424 -6.83 -26.75 -14.03
C SER A 424 -7.91 -27.75 -13.64
N LYS A 425 -7.73 -29.02 -14.02
CA LYS A 425 -8.61 -30.12 -13.62
C LYS A 425 -8.74 -30.20 -12.10
N LYS A 426 -7.61 -30.00 -11.39
CA LYS A 426 -7.55 -30.02 -9.93
C LYS A 426 -8.38 -28.88 -9.33
N VAL A 427 -8.17 -27.66 -9.79
CA VAL A 427 -8.90 -26.48 -9.32
C VAL A 427 -10.41 -26.64 -9.52
N LYS A 428 -10.85 -27.11 -10.69
CA LYS A 428 -12.27 -27.32 -10.94
C LYS A 428 -12.86 -28.35 -9.98
N ARG A 429 -12.16 -29.46 -9.76
CA ARG A 429 -12.61 -30.51 -8.82
C ARG A 429 -12.67 -30.03 -7.37
N GLU A 430 -11.65 -29.29 -6.92
CA GLU A 430 -11.59 -28.81 -5.53
C GLU A 430 -12.62 -27.72 -5.19
N ILE A 431 -12.92 -26.82 -6.14
CA ILE A 431 -13.78 -25.65 -5.87
C ILE A 431 -15.24 -25.91 -6.26
N TRP A 432 -15.49 -26.64 -7.35
CA TRP A 432 -16.86 -26.84 -7.91
C TRP A 432 -17.34 -28.29 -7.85
N ASP A 433 -16.47 -29.24 -7.43
CA ASP A 433 -16.76 -30.69 -7.41
C ASP A 433 -17.25 -31.23 -8.76
N GLU A 434 -16.70 -30.73 -9.86
CA GLU A 434 -17.05 -31.11 -11.23
C GLU A 434 -15.84 -31.65 -12.00
N ASP A 435 -16.10 -32.54 -12.98
CA ASP A 435 -15.09 -33.01 -13.91
C ASP A 435 -14.80 -31.96 -15.00
N TRP A 436 -13.55 -31.95 -15.47
CA TRP A 436 -13.11 -31.09 -16.55
C TRP A 436 -13.75 -31.47 -17.89
N ARG A 437 -14.25 -30.47 -18.62
CA ARG A 437 -14.86 -30.64 -19.95
C ARG A 437 -14.04 -29.91 -21.03
N LEU A 438 -14.24 -30.25 -22.30
CA LEU A 438 -13.53 -29.59 -23.41
C LEU A 438 -13.80 -28.09 -23.47
N GLY A 439 -15.02 -27.66 -23.21
CA GLY A 439 -15.37 -26.22 -23.13
C GLY A 439 -14.58 -25.46 -22.08
N ASP A 440 -14.22 -26.11 -20.96
CA ASP A 440 -13.36 -25.49 -19.94
C ASP A 440 -11.95 -25.21 -20.47
N THR A 441 -11.40 -26.15 -21.32
CA THR A 441 -10.12 -25.94 -21.98
C THR A 441 -10.16 -24.77 -22.96
N PHE A 442 -11.25 -24.61 -23.72
CA PHE A 442 -11.42 -23.49 -24.63
C PHE A 442 -11.49 -22.17 -23.89
N ASN A 443 -12.31 -22.08 -22.85
CA ASN A 443 -12.37 -20.90 -22.00
C ASN A 443 -11.00 -20.58 -21.39
N ALA A 444 -10.30 -21.58 -20.85
CA ALA A 444 -8.98 -21.39 -20.27
C ALA A 444 -7.95 -20.90 -21.30
N ALA A 445 -8.01 -21.39 -22.55
CA ALA A 445 -7.09 -21.00 -23.62
C ALA A 445 -7.17 -19.53 -24.03
N ILE A 446 -8.30 -18.89 -23.81
CA ILE A 446 -8.49 -17.45 -24.05
C ILE A 446 -8.53 -16.62 -22.76
N GLY A 447 -8.12 -17.20 -21.63
CA GLY A 447 -8.02 -16.51 -20.36
C GLY A 447 -9.36 -16.23 -19.66
N GLN A 448 -10.36 -17.05 -19.92
CA GLN A 448 -11.68 -17.00 -19.29
C GLN A 448 -11.89 -18.21 -18.36
N GLY A 449 -13.10 -18.38 -17.88
CA GLY A 449 -13.47 -19.48 -17.01
C GLY A 449 -12.84 -19.37 -15.62
N PHE A 450 -11.99 -20.32 -15.26
CA PHE A 450 -11.39 -20.40 -13.91
C PHE A 450 -10.07 -19.63 -13.76
N ASN A 451 -9.59 -18.94 -14.81
CA ASN A 451 -8.39 -18.13 -14.71
C ASN A 451 -8.68 -16.79 -14.01
N LEU A 452 -7.93 -16.48 -12.96
CA LEU A 452 -7.93 -15.18 -12.29
C LEU A 452 -6.49 -14.70 -12.11
N THR A 453 -6.22 -13.47 -12.50
CA THR A 453 -4.88 -12.86 -12.42
C THR A 453 -4.95 -11.45 -11.85
N THR A 454 -3.86 -11.01 -11.25
CA THR A 454 -3.73 -9.62 -10.82
C THR A 454 -3.04 -8.79 -11.93
N PRO A 455 -3.28 -7.46 -12.00
CA PRO A 455 -2.57 -6.58 -12.92
C PRO A 455 -1.04 -6.68 -12.82
N ILE A 456 -0.51 -6.85 -11.60
CA ILE A 456 0.94 -7.01 -11.40
C ILE A 456 1.46 -8.33 -12.00
N GLN A 457 0.71 -9.43 -11.93
CA GLN A 457 1.08 -10.69 -12.60
C GLN A 457 1.07 -10.54 -14.13
N LEU A 458 0.08 -9.84 -14.69
CA LEU A 458 0.05 -9.52 -16.13
C LEU A 458 1.26 -8.68 -16.54
N SER A 459 1.70 -7.74 -15.69
CA SER A 459 2.87 -6.91 -15.98
C SER A 459 4.18 -7.73 -15.93
N VAL A 460 4.29 -8.72 -15.03
CA VAL A 460 5.41 -9.64 -14.98
C VAL A 460 5.44 -10.53 -16.23
N MET A 461 4.31 -11.13 -16.59
CA MET A 461 4.19 -11.94 -17.83
C MET A 461 4.61 -11.12 -19.05
N LEU A 462 4.14 -9.88 -19.15
CA LEU A 462 4.47 -9.03 -20.29
C LEU A 462 5.94 -8.57 -20.26
N SER A 463 6.50 -8.32 -19.08
CA SER A 463 7.93 -8.01 -18.92
C SER A 463 8.82 -9.14 -19.42
N ILE A 464 8.44 -10.39 -19.16
CA ILE A 464 9.14 -11.57 -19.67
C ILE A 464 9.16 -11.56 -21.22
N VAL A 465 8.01 -11.28 -21.85
CA VAL A 465 7.96 -11.16 -23.31
C VAL A 465 8.79 -9.99 -23.80
N ALA A 466 8.68 -8.84 -23.15
CA ALA A 466 9.36 -7.61 -23.54
C ALA A 466 10.89 -7.69 -23.43
N ASN A 467 11.44 -8.38 -22.43
CA ASN A 467 12.88 -8.44 -22.18
C ASN A 467 13.58 -9.69 -22.76
N GLY A 468 12.85 -10.56 -23.50
CA GLY A 468 13.43 -11.75 -24.12
C GLY A 468 13.49 -12.98 -23.22
N GLY A 469 12.63 -13.08 -22.19
CA GLY A 469 12.42 -14.31 -21.43
C GLY A 469 12.89 -14.29 -19.98
N THR A 470 13.26 -13.14 -19.41
CA THR A 470 13.71 -13.05 -18.03
C THR A 470 12.60 -12.57 -17.10
N LYS A 471 12.29 -13.38 -16.06
CA LYS A 471 11.34 -13.02 -15.00
C LYS A 471 12.07 -12.27 -13.89
N TYR A 472 11.73 -11.00 -13.66
CA TYR A 472 12.19 -10.19 -12.53
C TYR A 472 11.10 -10.05 -11.48
N GLN A 473 11.51 -9.97 -10.21
CA GLN A 473 10.63 -9.62 -9.11
C GLN A 473 10.29 -8.12 -9.19
N PRO A 474 9.01 -7.72 -9.22
CA PRO A 474 8.63 -6.30 -9.16
C PRO A 474 8.95 -5.71 -7.80
N TYR A 475 9.27 -4.40 -7.76
CA TYR A 475 9.57 -3.70 -6.52
C TYR A 475 9.31 -2.20 -6.62
N LEU A 476 9.07 -1.58 -5.46
CA LEU A 476 8.82 -0.15 -5.30
C LEU A 476 9.99 0.57 -4.61
N VAL A 477 10.67 -0.07 -3.65
CA VAL A 477 11.76 0.56 -2.91
C VAL A 477 13.09 0.27 -3.59
N ASP A 478 13.73 1.30 -4.17
CA ASP A 478 15.09 1.17 -4.73
C ASP A 478 16.13 1.04 -3.63
N SER A 479 16.09 1.95 -2.66
CA SER A 479 17.08 2.00 -1.58
C SER A 479 16.49 2.60 -0.30
N ILE A 480 17.05 2.17 0.82
CA ILE A 480 16.84 2.74 2.15
C ILE A 480 18.02 3.64 2.43
N ILE A 481 17.77 4.90 2.80
CA ILE A 481 18.79 5.91 3.03
C ILE A 481 18.67 6.50 4.45
N ASN A 482 19.80 6.90 5.01
CA ASN A 482 19.84 7.59 6.29
C ASN A 482 19.25 8.99 6.17
N SER A 483 18.95 9.62 7.30
CA SER A 483 18.47 11.01 7.36
C SER A 483 19.44 12.03 6.76
N ASP A 484 20.74 11.73 6.71
CA ASP A 484 21.79 12.53 6.07
C ASP A 484 21.92 12.30 4.56
N GLY A 485 21.09 11.43 3.97
CA GLY A 485 21.08 11.08 2.55
C GLY A 485 22.06 9.95 2.17
N SER A 486 22.87 9.45 3.09
CA SER A 486 23.77 8.33 2.83
C SER A 486 23.01 7.01 2.66
N LEU A 487 23.52 6.11 1.83
CA LEU A 487 22.91 4.78 1.64
C LEU A 487 23.00 3.97 2.94
N PHE A 488 21.85 3.49 3.42
CA PHE A 488 21.79 2.55 4.52
C PHE A 488 21.79 1.10 4.01
N GLU A 489 20.85 0.77 3.11
CA GLU A 489 20.68 -0.59 2.58
C GLU A 489 20.00 -0.55 1.21
N LYS A 490 20.36 -1.49 0.32
CA LYS A 490 19.53 -1.85 -0.83
C LYS A 490 18.77 -3.13 -0.50
N PRO A 491 17.43 -3.12 -0.55
CA PRO A 491 16.65 -4.34 -0.27
C PRO A 491 17.10 -5.48 -1.19
N LYS A 492 17.29 -6.68 -0.62
CA LYS A 492 17.64 -7.86 -1.40
C LYS A 492 16.47 -8.26 -2.28
N ARG A 493 16.73 -8.49 -3.54
CA ARG A 493 15.77 -8.94 -4.54
C ARG A 493 16.22 -10.27 -5.13
N ALA A 494 15.26 -11.08 -5.61
CA ALA A 494 15.61 -12.25 -6.40
C ALA A 494 16.29 -11.82 -7.71
N GLU A 495 17.34 -12.52 -8.07
CA GLU A 495 17.96 -12.33 -9.38
C GLU A 495 16.98 -12.69 -10.51
N GLY A 496 17.10 -12.00 -11.64
CA GLY A 496 16.30 -12.31 -12.81
C GLY A 496 16.51 -13.76 -13.26
N LYS A 497 15.43 -14.51 -13.43
CA LYS A 497 15.46 -15.91 -13.85
C LYS A 497 14.93 -16.04 -15.26
N HIS A 498 15.74 -16.58 -16.18
CA HIS A 498 15.27 -16.92 -17.52
C HIS A 498 14.27 -18.06 -17.45
N ILE A 499 13.13 -17.90 -18.12
CA ILE A 499 12.07 -18.92 -18.16
C ILE A 499 12.38 -20.00 -19.21
N ASP A 500 11.75 -21.16 -19.07
CA ASP A 500 11.89 -22.27 -20.00
C ASP A 500 10.95 -22.09 -21.22
N VAL A 501 11.27 -21.04 -22.02
CA VAL A 501 10.62 -20.73 -23.29
C VAL A 501 11.69 -20.25 -24.25
N SER A 502 11.69 -20.79 -25.46
CA SER A 502 12.71 -20.46 -26.47
C SER A 502 12.62 -19.00 -26.96
N GLN A 503 13.76 -18.43 -27.31
CA GLN A 503 13.80 -17.07 -27.90
C GLN A 503 12.93 -16.97 -29.16
N GLN A 504 12.92 -18.02 -29.97
CA GLN A 504 12.08 -18.07 -31.18
C GLN A 504 10.59 -17.91 -30.85
N THR A 505 10.11 -18.58 -29.81
CA THR A 505 8.72 -18.43 -29.34
C THR A 505 8.45 -17.02 -28.86
N ILE A 506 9.34 -16.45 -28.06
CA ILE A 506 9.22 -15.06 -27.60
C ILE A 506 9.13 -14.10 -28.82
N ASP A 507 9.98 -14.28 -29.83
CA ASP A 507 9.99 -13.44 -31.02
C ASP A 507 8.67 -13.56 -31.83
N TYR A 508 8.10 -14.77 -31.94
CA TYR A 508 6.81 -14.97 -32.59
C TYR A 508 5.67 -14.26 -31.85
N ILE A 509 5.68 -14.32 -30.52
CA ILE A 509 4.70 -13.59 -29.69
C ILE A 509 4.86 -12.08 -29.89
N ARG A 510 6.09 -11.56 -29.86
CA ARG A 510 6.39 -10.14 -30.09
C ARG A 510 5.91 -9.66 -31.45
N MET A 511 6.10 -10.46 -32.52
CA MET A 511 5.59 -10.14 -33.87
C MET A 511 4.07 -10.00 -33.88
N GLY A 512 3.34 -10.91 -33.25
CA GLY A 512 1.88 -10.84 -33.15
C GLY A 512 1.39 -9.65 -32.31
N MET A 513 2.07 -9.34 -31.22
CA MET A 513 1.76 -8.18 -30.38
C MET A 513 2.07 -6.85 -31.08
N SER A 514 3.14 -6.77 -31.85
CA SER A 514 3.45 -5.59 -32.66
C SER A 514 2.39 -5.35 -33.75
N ALA A 515 1.87 -6.41 -34.36
CA ALA A 515 0.80 -6.32 -35.35
C ALA A 515 -0.52 -5.80 -34.76
N THR A 516 -0.76 -5.99 -33.44
CA THR A 516 -1.96 -5.48 -32.75
C THR A 516 -2.07 -3.95 -32.77
N THR A 517 -0.94 -3.27 -32.72
CA THR A 517 -0.83 -1.79 -32.63
C THR A 517 -0.53 -1.12 -33.99
N GLN A 518 -0.40 -1.93 -35.05
CA GLN A 518 -0.22 -1.47 -36.42
C GLN A 518 -1.55 -1.44 -37.18
N GLU A 519 -1.53 -0.97 -38.43
CA GLU A 519 -2.68 -0.93 -39.29
C GLU A 519 -3.30 -2.33 -39.45
N GLY A 520 -4.62 -2.43 -39.29
CA GLY A 520 -5.37 -3.69 -39.30
C GLY A 520 -5.40 -4.44 -37.97
N GLY A 521 -4.71 -3.96 -36.91
CA GLY A 521 -4.80 -4.49 -35.57
C GLY A 521 -5.88 -3.82 -34.72
N THR A 522 -6.23 -4.45 -33.57
CA THR A 522 -7.30 -3.98 -32.67
C THR A 522 -6.98 -2.67 -31.94
N ALA A 523 -5.74 -2.18 -32.01
CA ALA A 523 -5.27 -0.96 -31.34
C ALA A 523 -4.38 -0.10 -32.28
N SER A 524 -4.76 0.03 -33.55
CA SER A 524 -3.99 0.74 -34.57
C SER A 524 -3.70 2.21 -34.28
N TYR A 525 -4.49 2.85 -33.40
CA TYR A 525 -4.23 4.24 -32.99
C TYR A 525 -2.89 4.45 -32.26
N PHE A 526 -2.27 3.38 -31.73
CA PHE A 526 -0.91 3.46 -31.16
C PHE A 526 0.18 3.76 -32.20
N ALA A 527 -0.11 3.55 -33.50
CA ALA A 527 0.80 3.92 -34.59
C ALA A 527 1.11 5.42 -34.65
N GLY A 528 0.32 6.26 -33.99
CA GLY A 528 0.57 7.70 -33.83
C GLY A 528 1.69 8.07 -32.84
N LEU A 529 2.22 7.13 -32.06
CA LEU A 529 3.32 7.36 -31.14
C LEU A 529 4.67 7.40 -31.87
N PRO A 530 5.67 8.16 -31.36
CA PRO A 530 6.97 8.38 -32.05
C PRO A 530 7.83 7.12 -32.13
N LYS A 531 7.57 6.12 -31.30
CA LYS A 531 8.25 4.82 -31.31
C LYS A 531 7.24 3.70 -31.35
N PRO A 532 7.52 2.58 -32.05
CA PRO A 532 6.62 1.44 -32.11
C PRO A 532 6.36 0.83 -30.73
N ILE A 533 5.10 0.50 -30.47
CA ILE A 533 4.63 -0.19 -29.26
C ILE A 533 4.10 -1.55 -29.67
N ALA A 534 4.29 -2.56 -28.85
CA ALA A 534 3.62 -3.86 -28.98
C ALA A 534 2.58 -4.02 -27.87
N GLY A 535 1.39 -4.49 -28.21
CA GLY A 535 0.30 -4.57 -27.24
C GLY A 535 -0.67 -5.72 -27.49
N LYS A 536 -1.60 -5.89 -26.56
CA LYS A 536 -2.71 -6.83 -26.66
C LYS A 536 -3.93 -6.30 -25.94
N THR A 537 -5.04 -6.23 -26.63
CA THR A 537 -6.36 -5.96 -26.04
C THR A 537 -6.88 -7.18 -25.29
N GLY A 538 -7.60 -6.96 -24.20
CA GLY A 538 -8.35 -7.95 -23.47
C GLY A 538 -9.78 -7.46 -23.20
N THR A 539 -10.70 -8.39 -23.15
CA THR A 539 -12.06 -8.21 -22.65
C THR A 539 -12.36 -9.41 -21.78
N ALA A 540 -12.66 -9.17 -20.52
CA ALA A 540 -12.91 -10.23 -19.55
C ALA A 540 -14.39 -10.21 -19.18
N GLU A 541 -15.06 -11.34 -19.38
CA GLU A 541 -16.47 -11.51 -19.01
C GLU A 541 -16.68 -11.26 -17.51
N ASN A 542 -17.76 -10.58 -17.20
CA ASN A 542 -18.16 -10.25 -15.84
C ASN A 542 -19.63 -10.61 -15.61
N SER A 543 -19.88 -11.58 -14.73
CA SER A 543 -21.23 -12.04 -14.39
C SER A 543 -22.12 -11.01 -13.71
N HIS A 544 -21.55 -9.91 -13.19
CA HIS A 544 -22.23 -8.90 -12.38
C HIS A 544 -22.31 -7.53 -13.07
N GLY A 545 -22.17 -7.48 -14.38
CA GLY A 545 -22.24 -6.23 -15.13
C GLY A 545 -21.60 -6.33 -16.50
N ARG A 546 -21.13 -5.19 -17.01
CA ARG A 546 -20.38 -5.17 -18.26
C ARG A 546 -19.02 -5.83 -18.08
N ASP A 547 -18.46 -6.35 -19.16
CA ASP A 547 -17.12 -6.92 -19.19
C ASP A 547 -16.07 -5.92 -18.71
N HIS A 548 -14.97 -6.42 -18.16
CA HIS A 548 -13.81 -5.61 -17.84
C HIS A 548 -12.98 -5.37 -19.09
N GLY A 549 -12.57 -4.11 -19.31
CA GLY A 549 -11.68 -3.76 -20.41
C GLY A 549 -10.23 -3.84 -19.98
N LEU A 550 -9.41 -4.63 -20.68
CA LEU A 550 -7.99 -4.80 -20.40
C LEU A 550 -7.14 -4.35 -21.58
N PHE A 551 -5.99 -3.78 -21.28
CA PHE A 551 -4.96 -3.52 -22.27
C PHE A 551 -3.57 -3.70 -21.65
N VAL A 552 -2.71 -4.44 -22.36
CA VAL A 552 -1.31 -4.64 -21.98
C VAL A 552 -0.41 -4.24 -23.13
N ALA A 553 0.65 -3.48 -22.85
CA ALA A 553 1.60 -3.05 -23.88
C ALA A 553 3.01 -2.85 -23.34
N TYR A 554 3.99 -2.98 -24.23
CA TYR A 554 5.37 -2.62 -23.92
C TYR A 554 6.00 -1.80 -25.05
N GLY A 555 6.98 -1.02 -24.72
CA GLY A 555 7.73 -0.24 -25.70
C GLY A 555 8.95 0.50 -25.16
N PRO A 556 9.77 1.05 -26.07
CA PRO A 556 9.78 0.80 -27.53
C PRO A 556 9.97 -0.68 -27.89
N VAL A 557 9.52 -1.12 -29.06
CA VAL A 557 9.59 -2.55 -29.46
C VAL A 557 11.04 -3.05 -29.53
N ASP A 558 11.94 -2.20 -30.08
CA ASP A 558 13.33 -2.58 -30.32
C ASP A 558 14.17 -2.60 -29.04
N ASP A 559 13.87 -1.71 -28.08
CA ASP A 559 14.53 -1.61 -26.76
C ASP A 559 13.49 -1.36 -25.68
N PRO A 560 12.81 -2.40 -25.18
CA PRO A 560 11.73 -2.25 -24.22
C PRO A 560 12.19 -1.67 -22.88
N GLU A 561 11.68 -0.47 -22.57
CA GLU A 561 11.97 0.26 -21.33
C GLU A 561 10.75 0.38 -20.42
N LEU A 562 9.55 0.22 -20.97
CA LEU A 562 8.30 0.36 -20.22
C LEU A 562 7.30 -0.73 -20.62
N VAL A 563 6.72 -1.37 -19.63
CA VAL A 563 5.54 -2.24 -19.72
C VAL A 563 4.42 -1.55 -19.00
N VAL A 564 3.23 -1.49 -19.60
CA VAL A 564 2.03 -0.92 -18.98
C VAL A 564 0.88 -1.90 -19.09
N VAL A 565 0.20 -2.14 -17.97
CA VAL A 565 -1.01 -2.94 -17.87
C VAL A 565 -2.11 -2.06 -17.30
N CYS A 566 -3.26 -2.06 -17.95
CA CYS A 566 -4.45 -1.35 -17.49
C CYS A 566 -5.67 -2.28 -17.52
N ILE A 567 -6.43 -2.24 -16.43
CA ILE A 567 -7.76 -2.87 -16.31
C ILE A 567 -8.76 -1.80 -15.91
N VAL A 568 -9.88 -1.72 -16.61
CA VAL A 568 -11.03 -0.88 -16.28
C VAL A 568 -12.22 -1.78 -15.98
N GLU A 569 -12.66 -1.78 -14.74
CA GLU A 569 -13.82 -2.58 -14.34
C GLU A 569 -15.08 -2.10 -15.03
N GLN A 570 -15.87 -3.04 -15.57
CA GLN A 570 -17.10 -2.77 -16.32
C GLN A 570 -16.90 -1.79 -17.49
N GLY A 571 -15.68 -1.73 -18.04
CA GLY A 571 -15.30 -0.82 -19.11
C GLY A 571 -15.76 -1.27 -20.50
N GLY A 572 -16.08 -2.55 -20.68
CA GLY A 572 -16.37 -3.15 -21.98
C GLY A 572 -15.09 -3.45 -22.76
N PHE A 573 -15.02 -3.05 -24.03
CA PHE A 573 -13.85 -3.35 -24.86
C PHE A 573 -12.56 -2.68 -24.39
N GLY A 574 -11.49 -3.48 -24.27
CA GLY A 574 -10.20 -3.02 -23.79
C GLY A 574 -9.58 -1.90 -24.61
N SER A 575 -9.76 -1.92 -25.95
CA SER A 575 -9.27 -0.84 -26.83
C SER A 575 -9.91 0.52 -26.55
N VAL A 576 -11.13 0.54 -26.02
CA VAL A 576 -11.88 1.77 -25.71
C VAL A 576 -11.68 2.20 -24.26
N ALA A 577 -11.71 1.24 -23.33
CA ALA A 577 -11.68 1.54 -21.89
C ALA A 577 -10.26 1.66 -21.33
N ALA A 578 -9.39 0.70 -21.62
CA ALA A 578 -8.05 0.62 -21.06
C ALA A 578 -6.96 1.20 -21.99
N GLY A 579 -7.12 1.02 -23.29
CA GLY A 579 -6.12 1.44 -24.28
C GLY A 579 -5.75 2.92 -24.23
N PRO A 580 -6.70 3.88 -24.13
CA PRO A 580 -6.37 5.30 -24.02
C PRO A 580 -5.52 5.65 -22.78
N ILE A 581 -5.71 4.92 -21.66
CA ILE A 581 -4.91 5.10 -20.46
C ILE A 581 -3.47 4.61 -20.70
N VAL A 582 -3.33 3.44 -21.35
CA VAL A 582 -2.02 2.90 -21.74
C VAL A 582 -1.33 3.80 -22.77
N TYR A 583 -2.07 4.32 -23.74
CA TYR A 583 -1.53 5.30 -24.70
C TYR A 583 -0.95 6.52 -23.98
N LYS A 584 -1.70 7.07 -23.02
CA LYS A 584 -1.25 8.21 -22.22
C LYS A 584 0.01 7.91 -21.42
N ALA A 585 0.17 6.69 -20.91
CA ALA A 585 1.41 6.28 -20.24
C ALA A 585 2.63 6.36 -21.16
N PHE A 586 2.50 5.86 -22.40
CA PHE A 586 3.59 5.93 -23.38
C PHE A 586 3.82 7.36 -23.89
N GLU A 587 2.76 8.15 -24.05
CA GLU A 587 2.89 9.56 -24.40
C GLU A 587 3.75 10.31 -23.36
N GLU A 588 3.45 10.18 -22.06
CA GLU A 588 4.21 10.82 -20.99
C GLU A 588 5.64 10.29 -20.93
N PHE A 589 5.82 8.97 -21.01
CA PHE A 589 7.13 8.35 -21.02
C PHE A 589 7.99 8.84 -22.20
N PHE A 590 7.43 8.98 -23.40
CA PHE A 590 8.15 9.48 -24.57
C PHE A 590 8.46 10.96 -24.49
N GLN A 591 7.63 11.73 -23.81
CA GLN A 591 7.94 13.14 -23.49
C GLN A 591 9.08 13.25 -22.47
N GLU A 592 9.09 12.40 -21.44
CA GLU A 592 10.19 12.31 -20.47
C GLU A 592 11.51 11.99 -21.16
N LYS A 593 11.50 11.02 -22.08
CA LYS A 593 12.68 10.60 -22.85
C LYS A 593 13.07 11.56 -23.98
N GLY A 594 12.30 12.61 -24.22
CA GLY A 594 12.56 13.57 -25.29
C GLY A 594 12.29 13.04 -26.70
N TYR A 595 11.54 11.93 -26.83
CA TYR A 595 11.13 11.40 -28.14
C TYR A 595 9.97 12.18 -28.76
N MET A 596 9.27 12.98 -27.95
CA MET A 596 8.25 13.92 -28.41
C MET A 596 8.27 15.19 -27.54
N PRO A 597 7.83 16.35 -28.08
CA PRO A 597 7.80 17.59 -27.31
C PRO A 597 6.76 17.49 -26.17
N ARG A 598 7.11 18.04 -25.01
CA ARG A 598 6.11 18.32 -23.98
C ARG A 598 5.30 19.54 -24.42
N PRO A 599 3.96 19.48 -24.44
CA PRO A 599 3.17 20.69 -24.59
C PRO A 599 3.56 21.64 -23.47
N ASP A 600 3.87 22.90 -23.81
CA ASP A 600 4.28 23.90 -22.83
C ASP A 600 3.33 23.86 -21.64
N LYS A 601 3.86 23.52 -20.47
CA LYS A 601 3.13 23.70 -19.20
C LYS A 601 2.86 25.21 -19.15
N ALA A 602 1.62 25.63 -19.40
CA ALA A 602 1.24 27.03 -19.34
C ALA A 602 1.79 27.59 -18.04
N ALA A 603 2.67 28.59 -18.14
CA ALA A 603 3.27 29.24 -16.99
C ALA A 603 2.14 29.63 -16.01
N PRO A 604 2.27 29.41 -14.70
CA PRO A 604 1.25 29.77 -13.75
C PRO A 604 0.93 31.25 -13.98
N LYS A 605 -0.34 31.57 -14.27
CA LYS A 605 -0.78 32.94 -14.34
C LYS A 605 -0.37 33.61 -13.03
N LYS A 606 0.58 34.54 -13.13
CA LYS A 606 0.86 35.45 -12.01
C LYS A 606 -0.44 36.15 -11.69
N ASP A 607 -1.09 35.78 -10.61
CA ASP A 607 -2.17 36.59 -10.05
C ASP A 607 -1.58 37.96 -9.72
N THR A 608 -1.87 38.93 -10.56
CA THR A 608 -1.59 40.33 -10.30
C THR A 608 -2.58 40.74 -9.23
N ILE A 609 -2.12 40.75 -7.98
CA ILE A 609 -2.83 41.39 -6.89
C ILE A 609 -2.83 42.87 -7.21
N GLN A 610 -4.00 43.42 -7.55
CA GLN A 610 -4.32 44.84 -7.47
C GLN A 610 -4.93 45.12 -6.11
#